data_9cd3b0666294e85b0afa8168e904e27f
#
_entry.id   9cd3b0666294e85b0afa8168e904e27f
#
_cell.length_a   1.000
_cell.length_b   1.000
_cell.length_c   1.000
_cell.angle_alpha   90.00
_cell.angle_beta   90.00
_cell.angle_gamma   90.00
#
_symmetry.space_group_name_H-M   'P 1'
#
loop_
_entity.id
_entity.type
_entity.pdbx_description
1 polymer ?
#
loop_
_entity_poly.entity_id
_entity_poly.type
_entity_poly.pdbx_seq_one_letter_code
_entity_poly.pdbx_strand_id
1 'polypeptide(L)'
;MRVACYIDGFNLYHAVNALNDPLLKWTDLGALARSYLGPNDTMVRTVFFTALNSWDKAKRQRHVNYIKALEATGVEVVLSRFDRVQKHCFQNDRFCPIREEKQTDVSIAVEVISDCYERGIERILLMTADSDQVPLVRRIRERFPETIVYMIAPPKRLSVARELGGVCNGVSELTAGRLRQHSLPLEIRDGRGRLIAARPAIYSE
;
A
#
# COMPACT_ATOMS: atom_id res chain seq x y z
N MET A 1 8.48 -4.32 19.90
CA MET A 1 7.13 -3.71 19.68
C MET A 1 6.31 -4.60 18.76
N ARG A 2 4.99 -4.62 18.96
CA ARG A 2 4.01 -5.22 18.05
C ARG A 2 3.75 -4.23 16.91
N VAL A 3 4.15 -4.58 15.70
CA VAL A 3 4.14 -3.68 14.54
C VAL A 3 3.14 -4.17 13.50
N ALA A 4 2.34 -3.27 12.93
CA ALA A 4 1.52 -3.54 11.77
C ALA A 4 1.83 -2.54 10.64
N CYS A 5 1.77 -3.02 9.39
CA CYS A 5 2.00 -2.20 8.21
C CYS A 5 0.73 -2.13 7.36
N TYR A 6 0.33 -0.91 7.02
CA TYR A 6 -0.85 -0.62 6.20
C TYR A 6 -0.40 0.12 4.94
N ILE A 7 -0.66 -0.50 3.79
CA ILE A 7 -0.12 -0.07 2.50
C ILE A 7 -1.26 0.39 1.60
N ASP A 8 -1.29 1.69 1.32
CA ASP A 8 -2.15 2.26 0.30
C ASP A 8 -1.63 1.88 -1.09
N GLY A 9 -2.27 0.87 -1.68
CA GLY A 9 -1.83 0.29 -2.94
C GLY A 9 -1.97 1.24 -4.12
N PHE A 10 -2.96 2.13 -4.12
CA PHE A 10 -3.16 3.07 -5.20
C PHE A 10 -2.11 4.18 -5.17
N ASN A 11 -1.87 4.76 -4.00
CA ASN A 11 -0.85 5.79 -3.80
C ASN A 11 0.55 5.24 -4.12
N LEU A 12 0.87 4.03 -3.63
CA LEU A 12 2.13 3.34 -3.92
C LEU A 12 2.28 3.03 -5.42
N TYR A 13 1.24 2.46 -6.06
CA TYR A 13 1.28 2.09 -7.47
C TYR A 13 1.59 3.29 -8.37
N HIS A 14 0.94 4.43 -8.15
CA HIS A 14 1.17 5.64 -8.94
C HIS A 14 2.59 6.17 -8.78
N ALA A 15 3.12 6.17 -7.57
CA ALA A 15 4.49 6.59 -7.30
C ALA A 15 5.53 5.66 -7.95
N VAL A 16 5.34 4.34 -7.82
CA VAL A 16 6.21 3.33 -8.45
C VAL A 16 6.14 3.40 -9.97
N ASN A 17 4.93 3.55 -10.53
CA ASN A 17 4.75 3.67 -11.98
C ASN A 17 5.46 4.90 -12.57
N ALA A 18 5.55 6.00 -11.82
CA ALA A 18 6.26 7.22 -12.22
C ALA A 18 7.80 7.07 -12.22
N LEU A 19 8.33 5.97 -11.70
CA LEU A 19 9.76 5.65 -11.77
C LEU A 19 10.17 5.05 -13.12
N ASN A 20 9.20 4.65 -13.97
CA ASN A 20 9.40 4.02 -15.26
C ASN A 20 10.29 2.76 -15.23
N ASP A 21 10.26 2.04 -14.12
CA ASP A 21 10.95 0.76 -13.93
C ASP A 21 9.90 -0.34 -13.68
N PRO A 22 9.60 -1.17 -14.68
CA PRO A 22 8.56 -2.20 -14.56
C PRO A 22 8.84 -3.24 -13.49
N LEU A 23 10.11 -3.56 -13.20
CA LEU A 23 10.50 -4.54 -12.19
C LEU A 23 10.00 -4.17 -10.79
N LEU A 24 9.93 -2.87 -10.48
CA LEU A 24 9.48 -2.39 -9.16
C LEU A 24 8.02 -2.71 -8.88
N LYS A 25 7.23 -3.08 -9.90
CA LYS A 25 5.82 -3.51 -9.75
C LYS A 25 5.70 -4.95 -9.24
N TRP A 26 6.82 -5.67 -9.10
CA TRP A 26 6.86 -7.05 -8.60
C TRP A 26 7.62 -7.11 -7.26
N THR A 27 7.27 -6.22 -6.34
CA THR A 27 7.90 -6.10 -5.01
C THR A 27 7.16 -6.99 -3.98
N ASP A 28 7.93 -7.69 -3.13
CA ASP A 28 7.42 -8.34 -1.92
C ASP A 28 7.15 -7.29 -0.84
N LEU A 29 5.90 -6.88 -0.73
CA LEU A 29 5.48 -5.86 0.24
C LEU A 29 5.59 -6.36 1.70
N GLY A 30 5.47 -7.66 1.93
CA GLY A 30 5.67 -8.25 3.24
C GLY A 30 7.14 -8.18 3.69
N ALA A 31 8.08 -8.60 2.83
CA ALA A 31 9.50 -8.46 3.09
C ALA A 31 9.93 -6.99 3.22
N LEU A 32 9.40 -6.13 2.36
CA LEU A 32 9.62 -4.68 2.43
C LEU A 32 9.16 -4.11 3.77
N ALA A 33 7.96 -4.44 4.23
CA ALA A 33 7.44 -3.98 5.53
C ALA A 33 8.33 -4.46 6.68
N ARG A 34 8.74 -5.73 6.66
CA ARG A 34 9.65 -6.30 7.67
C ARG A 34 11.01 -5.61 7.70
N SER A 35 11.48 -5.04 6.59
CA SER A 35 12.76 -4.30 6.54
C SER A 35 12.77 -2.99 7.34
N TYR A 36 11.63 -2.56 7.87
CA TYR A 36 11.48 -1.40 8.76
C TYR A 36 11.43 -1.79 10.24
N LEU A 37 11.53 -3.07 10.55
CA LEU A 37 11.54 -3.54 11.93
C LEU A 37 12.89 -3.30 12.62
N GLY A 38 12.84 -2.93 13.87
CA GLY A 38 13.99 -2.96 14.77
C GLY A 38 14.22 -4.38 15.33
N PRO A 39 15.34 -4.59 16.04
CA PRO A 39 15.74 -5.93 16.51
C PRO A 39 14.73 -6.59 17.48
N ASN A 40 13.94 -5.80 18.20
CA ASN A 40 12.96 -6.29 19.17
C ASN A 40 11.50 -6.11 18.68
N ASP A 41 11.31 -5.90 17.39
CA ASP A 41 9.99 -5.73 16.82
C ASP A 41 9.46 -7.03 16.23
N THR A 42 8.14 -7.20 16.30
CA THR A 42 7.44 -8.32 15.70
C THR A 42 6.37 -7.78 14.75
N MET A 43 6.45 -8.18 13.48
CA MET A 43 5.39 -7.88 12.52
C MET A 43 4.16 -8.72 12.87
N VAL A 44 3.07 -8.05 13.25
CA VAL A 44 1.78 -8.70 13.57
C VAL A 44 1.02 -8.98 12.29
N ARG A 45 0.95 -7.98 11.39
CA ARG A 45 0.32 -8.11 10.06
C ARG A 45 0.85 -7.07 9.09
N THR A 46 0.71 -7.38 7.80
CA THR A 46 0.89 -6.44 6.69
C THR A 46 -0.37 -6.46 5.85
N VAL A 47 -0.99 -5.32 5.66
CA VAL A 47 -2.26 -5.18 4.93
C VAL A 47 -2.04 -4.31 3.69
N PHE A 48 -2.45 -4.81 2.54
CA PHE A 48 -2.40 -4.12 1.26
C PHE A 48 -3.82 -3.76 0.80
N PHE A 49 -4.12 -2.48 0.74
CA PHE A 49 -5.41 -1.95 0.29
C PHE A 49 -5.34 -1.63 -1.19
N THR A 50 -6.27 -2.13 -1.97
CA THR A 50 -6.25 -1.93 -3.42
C THR A 50 -7.62 -2.13 -4.04
N ALA A 51 -7.79 -1.75 -5.31
CA ALA A 51 -9.01 -1.95 -6.07
C ALA A 51 -8.73 -2.53 -7.46
N LEU A 52 -9.49 -3.54 -7.86
CA LEU A 52 -9.35 -4.16 -9.17
C LEU A 52 -10.06 -3.34 -10.24
N ASN A 53 -9.34 -2.95 -11.29
CA ASN A 53 -9.97 -2.34 -12.43
C ASN A 53 -10.85 -3.37 -13.20
N SER A 54 -11.98 -2.92 -13.73
CA SER A 54 -12.94 -3.76 -14.45
C SER A 54 -12.93 -3.55 -15.97
N TRP A 55 -12.13 -2.59 -16.47
CA TRP A 55 -12.20 -2.13 -17.87
C TRP A 55 -10.99 -2.51 -18.73
N ASP A 56 -9.91 -2.97 -18.12
CA ASP A 56 -8.72 -3.50 -18.79
C ASP A 56 -8.45 -4.91 -18.27
N LYS A 57 -8.85 -5.91 -19.06
CA LYS A 57 -8.72 -7.33 -18.68
C LYS A 57 -7.27 -7.74 -18.44
N ALA A 58 -6.34 -7.28 -19.27
CA ALA A 58 -4.92 -7.64 -19.15
C ALA A 58 -4.29 -7.02 -17.89
N LYS A 59 -4.56 -5.75 -17.62
CA LYS A 59 -4.11 -5.07 -16.39
C LYS A 59 -4.74 -5.70 -15.15
N ARG A 60 -6.03 -6.03 -15.20
CA ARG A 60 -6.73 -6.72 -14.12
C ARG A 60 -6.10 -8.08 -13.82
N GLN A 61 -5.80 -8.87 -14.87
CA GLN A 61 -5.19 -10.19 -14.70
C GLN A 61 -3.80 -10.10 -14.06
N ARG A 62 -2.97 -9.15 -14.47
CA ARG A 62 -1.66 -8.90 -13.84
C ARG A 62 -1.82 -8.51 -12.36
N HIS A 63 -2.80 -7.67 -12.04
CA HIS A 63 -3.07 -7.25 -10.68
C HIS A 63 -3.56 -8.42 -9.81
N VAL A 64 -4.49 -9.24 -10.29
CA VAL A 64 -4.94 -10.46 -9.60
C VAL A 64 -3.77 -11.42 -9.35
N ASN A 65 -2.88 -11.58 -10.33
CA ASN A 65 -1.68 -12.41 -10.19
C ASN A 65 -0.72 -11.85 -9.11
N TYR A 66 -0.57 -10.52 -9.04
CA TYR A 66 0.22 -9.88 -8.00
C TYR A 66 -0.40 -10.04 -6.60
N ILE A 67 -1.72 -9.90 -6.48
CA ILE A 67 -2.44 -10.15 -5.23
C ILE A 67 -2.18 -11.59 -4.74
N LYS A 68 -2.31 -12.59 -5.61
CA LYS A 68 -1.98 -13.99 -5.24
C LYS A 68 -0.54 -14.16 -4.76
N ALA A 69 0.39 -13.44 -5.39
CA ALA A 69 1.78 -13.44 -4.98
C ALA A 69 1.95 -12.87 -3.57
N LEU A 70 1.31 -11.74 -3.28
CA LEU A 70 1.35 -11.09 -1.96
C LEU A 70 0.70 -11.96 -0.86
N GLU A 71 -0.47 -12.53 -1.14
CA GLU A 71 -1.16 -13.43 -0.20
C GLU A 71 -0.30 -14.66 0.13
N ALA A 72 0.40 -15.22 -0.86
CA ALA A 72 1.31 -16.34 -0.67
C ALA A 72 2.55 -15.98 0.19
N THR A 73 2.90 -14.70 0.31
CA THR A 73 3.99 -14.20 1.19
C THR A 73 3.47 -13.68 2.54
N GLY A 74 2.18 -13.89 2.84
CA GLY A 74 1.56 -13.54 4.12
C GLY A 74 1.09 -12.09 4.22
N VAL A 75 0.88 -11.41 3.10
CA VAL A 75 0.24 -10.09 3.05
C VAL A 75 -1.27 -10.27 2.96
N GLU A 76 -2.00 -9.63 3.86
CA GLU A 76 -3.46 -9.56 3.80
C GLU A 76 -3.89 -8.53 2.77
N VAL A 77 -4.95 -8.82 2.00
CA VAL A 77 -5.42 -7.91 0.94
C VAL A 77 -6.86 -7.49 1.21
N VAL A 78 -7.07 -6.18 1.25
CA VAL A 78 -8.39 -5.57 1.38
C VAL A 78 -8.76 -4.94 0.03
N LEU A 79 -9.86 -5.42 -0.55
CA LEU A 79 -10.33 -4.94 -1.85
C LEU A 79 -11.35 -3.83 -1.70
N SER A 80 -11.03 -2.69 -2.26
CA SER A 80 -11.93 -1.56 -2.51
C SER A 80 -12.52 -1.64 -3.92
N ARG A 81 -13.24 -0.61 -4.35
CA ARG A 81 -13.88 -0.59 -5.67
C ARG A 81 -13.58 0.69 -6.43
N PHE A 82 -13.78 0.63 -7.75
CA PHE A 82 -13.84 1.81 -8.62
C PHE A 82 -15.28 2.14 -8.97
N ASP A 83 -15.67 3.40 -8.79
CA ASP A 83 -16.95 3.93 -9.23
C ASP A 83 -16.76 4.80 -10.49
N ARG A 84 -17.78 4.84 -11.35
CA ARG A 84 -17.85 5.81 -12.44
C ARG A 84 -18.45 7.08 -11.88
N VAL A 85 -17.70 8.18 -11.97
CA VAL A 85 -18.15 9.51 -11.59
C VAL A 85 -18.07 10.46 -12.78
N GLN A 86 -18.96 11.42 -12.83
CA GLN A 86 -18.92 12.51 -13.81
C GLN A 86 -18.11 13.65 -13.21
N LYS A 87 -17.00 14.01 -13.84
CA LYS A 87 -16.18 15.14 -13.39
C LYS A 87 -16.18 16.23 -14.45
N HIS A 88 -16.42 17.46 -14.02
CA HIS A 88 -16.39 18.60 -14.91
C HIS A 88 -14.96 18.83 -15.40
N CYS A 89 -14.79 18.85 -16.72
CA CYS A 89 -13.50 19.11 -17.36
C CYS A 89 -13.44 20.60 -17.73
N PHE A 90 -12.66 21.39 -17.00
CA PHE A 90 -12.52 22.83 -17.22
C PHE A 90 -11.94 23.20 -18.61
N GLN A 91 -11.21 22.28 -19.25
CA GLN A 91 -10.64 22.54 -20.58
C GLN A 91 -11.68 22.51 -21.70
N ASN A 92 -12.73 21.71 -21.55
CA ASN A 92 -13.71 21.46 -22.61
C ASN A 92 -15.12 21.86 -22.19
N ASP A 93 -15.30 22.39 -20.99
CA ASP A 93 -16.60 22.72 -20.38
C ASP A 93 -17.65 21.60 -20.48
N ARG A 94 -17.19 20.35 -20.28
CA ARG A 94 -18.01 19.14 -20.37
C ARG A 94 -17.81 18.23 -19.17
N PHE A 95 -18.83 17.44 -18.85
CA PHE A 95 -18.72 16.35 -17.91
C PHE A 95 -18.07 15.13 -18.59
N CYS A 96 -16.93 14.70 -18.08
CA CYS A 96 -16.24 13.51 -18.54
C CYS A 96 -16.42 12.36 -17.53
N PRO A 97 -16.77 11.16 -17.99
CA PRO A 97 -16.81 10.00 -17.12
C PRO A 97 -15.39 9.62 -16.74
N ILE A 98 -15.08 9.71 -15.48
CA ILE A 98 -13.81 9.22 -14.90
C ILE A 98 -14.09 8.04 -13.96
N ARG A 99 -13.05 7.33 -13.60
CA ARG A 99 -13.10 6.25 -12.61
C ARG A 99 -12.30 6.65 -11.42
N GLU A 100 -12.97 6.67 -10.30
CA GLU A 100 -12.40 7.08 -9.04
C GLU A 100 -12.42 5.91 -8.06
N GLU A 101 -11.30 5.66 -7.40
CA GLU A 101 -11.25 4.70 -6.32
C GLU A 101 -12.06 5.23 -5.13
N LYS A 102 -12.79 4.34 -4.47
CA LYS A 102 -13.63 4.66 -3.32
C LYS A 102 -13.37 3.65 -2.21
N GLN A 103 -13.52 4.11 -0.98
CA GLN A 103 -13.51 3.34 0.26
C GLN A 103 -12.11 3.00 0.81
N THR A 104 -11.02 3.16 0.06
CA THR A 104 -9.68 2.77 0.53
C THR A 104 -9.29 3.51 1.80
N ASP A 105 -9.43 4.84 1.85
CA ASP A 105 -9.05 5.65 3.01
C ASP A 105 -9.85 5.27 4.26
N VAL A 106 -11.15 5.06 4.07
CA VAL A 106 -12.03 4.62 5.16
C VAL A 106 -11.65 3.21 5.63
N SER A 107 -11.33 2.30 4.69
CA SER A 107 -10.92 0.93 5.03
C SER A 107 -9.60 0.93 5.79
N ILE A 108 -8.62 1.73 5.38
CA ILE A 108 -7.36 1.91 6.11
C ILE A 108 -7.65 2.39 7.53
N ALA A 109 -8.46 3.45 7.67
CA ALA A 109 -8.77 4.02 8.98
C ALA A 109 -9.48 3.03 9.91
N VAL A 110 -10.44 2.27 9.39
CA VAL A 110 -11.18 1.26 10.16
C VAL A 110 -10.25 0.14 10.62
N GLU A 111 -9.44 -0.43 9.70
CA GLU A 111 -8.50 -1.51 10.03
C GLU A 111 -7.45 -1.08 11.06
N VAL A 112 -6.85 0.11 10.88
CA VAL A 112 -5.84 0.63 11.82
C VAL A 112 -6.42 0.81 13.21
N ILE A 113 -7.60 1.43 13.33
CA ILE A 113 -8.24 1.66 14.65
C ILE A 113 -8.64 0.33 15.28
N SER A 114 -9.25 -0.59 14.53
CA SER A 114 -9.63 -1.92 15.03
C SER A 114 -8.41 -2.68 15.57
N ASP A 115 -7.30 -2.68 14.82
CA ASP A 115 -6.08 -3.37 15.23
C ASP A 115 -5.43 -2.77 16.48
N CYS A 116 -5.53 -1.45 16.69
CA CYS A 116 -5.07 -0.84 17.94
C CYS A 116 -5.85 -1.37 19.15
N TYR A 117 -7.18 -1.53 19.02
CA TYR A 117 -8.02 -2.08 20.09
C TYR A 117 -7.87 -3.59 20.27
N GLU A 118 -7.91 -4.35 19.17
CA GLU A 118 -8.02 -5.80 19.20
C GLU A 118 -6.65 -6.48 19.32
N ARG A 119 -5.63 -5.91 18.69
CA ARG A 119 -4.30 -6.53 18.57
C ARG A 119 -3.22 -5.82 19.40
N GLY A 120 -3.54 -4.70 20.03
CA GLY A 120 -2.56 -3.95 20.84
C GLY A 120 -1.33 -3.55 20.02
N ILE A 121 -1.56 -2.91 18.86
CA ILE A 121 -0.46 -2.46 17.99
C ILE A 121 0.26 -1.28 18.67
N GLU A 122 1.57 -1.43 18.85
CA GLU A 122 2.44 -0.43 19.48
C GLU A 122 3.09 0.49 18.43
N ARG A 123 3.29 -0.02 17.19
CA ARG A 123 3.81 0.79 16.09
C ARG A 123 3.08 0.49 14.78
N ILE A 124 2.64 1.55 14.15
CA ILE A 124 1.97 1.56 12.86
C ILE A 124 2.98 2.03 11.81
N LEU A 125 3.20 1.23 10.76
CA LEU A 125 3.87 1.64 9.54
C LEU A 125 2.79 1.99 8.53
N LEU A 126 2.61 3.27 8.22
CA LEU A 126 1.61 3.76 7.29
C LEU A 126 2.29 4.13 5.97
N MET A 127 2.14 3.28 4.95
CA MET A 127 2.76 3.47 3.64
C MET A 127 1.80 4.18 2.70
N THR A 128 1.80 5.49 2.77
CA THR A 128 1.02 6.42 1.94
C THR A 128 1.62 7.82 2.00
N ALA A 129 1.21 8.70 1.09
CA ALA A 129 1.48 10.14 1.12
C ALA A 129 0.17 10.95 1.09
N ASP A 130 -0.97 10.29 1.32
CA ASP A 130 -2.28 10.92 1.24
C ASP A 130 -2.62 11.68 2.52
N SER A 131 -2.93 12.96 2.38
CA SER A 131 -3.33 13.83 3.50
C SER A 131 -4.69 13.46 4.09
N ASP A 132 -5.52 12.70 3.37
CA ASP A 132 -6.81 12.23 3.88
C ASP A 132 -6.66 11.26 5.06
N GLN A 133 -5.44 10.75 5.32
CA GLN A 133 -5.08 9.97 6.50
C GLN A 133 -4.71 10.81 7.74
N VAL A 134 -4.63 12.14 7.63
CA VAL A 134 -4.35 13.04 8.78
C VAL A 134 -5.36 12.86 9.92
N PRO A 135 -6.67 12.78 9.68
CA PRO A 135 -7.65 12.54 10.74
C PRO A 135 -7.45 11.22 11.48
N LEU A 136 -7.06 10.16 10.76
CA LEU A 136 -6.71 8.86 11.35
C LEU A 136 -5.54 9.01 12.32
N VAL A 137 -4.43 9.60 11.88
CA VAL A 137 -3.22 9.75 12.72
C VAL A 137 -3.51 10.59 13.96
N ARG A 138 -4.24 11.70 13.83
CA ARG A 138 -4.68 12.51 14.96
C ARG A 138 -5.51 11.70 15.95
N ARG A 139 -6.46 10.88 15.46
CA ARG A 139 -7.30 10.03 16.32
C ARG A 139 -6.46 8.96 17.05
N ILE A 140 -5.49 8.34 16.40
CA ILE A 140 -4.57 7.38 17.04
C ILE A 140 -3.79 8.07 18.17
N ARG A 141 -3.22 9.24 17.93
CA ARG A 141 -2.48 9.98 18.96
C ARG A 141 -3.33 10.38 20.17
N GLU A 142 -4.61 10.67 19.96
CA GLU A 142 -5.55 11.00 21.05
C GLU A 142 -5.95 9.76 21.87
N ARG A 143 -6.20 8.63 21.22
CA ARG A 143 -6.77 7.45 21.86
C ARG A 143 -5.73 6.42 22.29
N PHE A 144 -4.59 6.41 21.63
CA PHE A 144 -3.48 5.49 21.84
C PHE A 144 -2.18 6.28 21.90
N PRO A 145 -1.96 7.12 22.94
CA PRO A 145 -0.83 8.05 22.98
C PRO A 145 0.54 7.36 22.95
N GLU A 146 0.61 6.10 23.38
CA GLU A 146 1.84 5.28 23.36
C GLU A 146 2.10 4.64 21.99
N THR A 147 1.11 4.64 21.07
CA THR A 147 1.28 4.04 19.75
C THR A 147 2.06 4.98 18.83
N ILE A 148 3.16 4.47 18.28
CA ILE A 148 4.00 5.20 17.34
C ILE A 148 3.44 5.06 15.94
N VAL A 149 3.15 6.19 15.28
CA VAL A 149 2.78 6.21 13.85
C VAL A 149 3.99 6.67 13.03
N TYR A 150 4.48 5.79 12.16
CA TYR A 150 5.60 6.05 11.28
C TYR A 150 5.13 6.04 9.82
N MET A 151 5.27 7.18 9.14
CA MET A 151 4.90 7.31 7.74
C MET A 151 6.04 6.84 6.83
N ILE A 152 5.71 6.02 5.83
CA ILE A 152 6.61 5.64 4.74
C ILE A 152 6.03 6.27 3.47
N ALA A 153 6.57 7.40 3.06
CA ALA A 153 6.13 8.06 1.84
C ALA A 153 6.56 7.23 0.61
N PRO A 154 5.66 6.96 -0.34
CA PRO A 154 6.04 6.36 -1.63
C PRO A 154 7.11 7.18 -2.36
N PRO A 155 7.83 6.59 -3.34
CA PRO A 155 8.93 7.25 -4.02
C PRO A 155 8.57 8.64 -4.57
N LYS A 156 9.41 9.63 -4.29
CA LYS A 156 9.27 11.04 -4.72
C LYS A 156 7.97 11.70 -4.22
N ARG A 157 7.39 11.21 -3.11
CA ARG A 157 6.16 11.76 -2.52
C ARG A 157 6.36 12.43 -1.18
N LEU A 158 7.54 12.34 -0.57
CA LEU A 158 7.79 12.92 0.76
C LEU A 158 7.55 14.44 0.80
N SER A 159 7.92 15.17 -0.25
CA SER A 159 7.76 16.62 -0.31
C SER A 159 6.29 17.07 -0.36
N VAL A 160 5.38 16.24 -0.87
CA VAL A 160 3.95 16.56 -0.94
C VAL A 160 3.17 16.02 0.26
N ALA A 161 3.74 15.09 1.01
CA ALA A 161 3.13 14.48 2.21
C ALA A 161 3.41 15.27 3.50
N ARG A 162 3.63 16.58 3.42
CA ARG A 162 4.07 17.40 4.57
C ARG A 162 3.05 17.43 5.70
N GLU A 163 1.77 17.53 5.38
CA GLU A 163 0.71 17.59 6.38
C GLU A 163 0.62 16.27 7.16
N LEU A 164 0.58 15.14 6.45
CA LEU A 164 0.57 13.82 7.08
C LEU A 164 1.86 13.57 7.86
N GLY A 165 3.02 13.87 7.28
CA GLY A 165 4.31 13.72 7.95
C GLY A 165 4.43 14.55 9.23
N GLY A 166 3.83 15.74 9.24
CA GLY A 166 3.84 16.65 10.41
C GLY A 166 3.04 16.15 11.61
N VAL A 167 2.11 15.21 11.42
CA VAL A 167 1.34 14.60 12.51
C VAL A 167 1.86 13.23 12.93
N CYS A 168 2.75 12.60 12.15
CA CYS A 168 3.39 11.32 12.48
C CYS A 168 4.56 11.49 13.44
N ASN A 169 4.92 10.40 14.15
CA ASN A 169 6.09 10.37 15.04
C ASN A 169 7.42 10.28 14.30
N GLY A 170 7.40 9.82 13.05
CA GLY A 170 8.56 9.74 12.19
C GLY A 170 8.17 9.50 10.74
N VAL A 171 9.08 9.83 9.85
CA VAL A 171 8.87 9.74 8.40
C VAL A 171 10.10 9.21 7.68
N SER A 172 9.89 8.46 6.61
CA SER A 172 10.92 8.12 5.64
C SER A 172 10.35 8.07 4.23
N GLU A 173 11.21 8.14 3.24
CA GLU A 173 10.84 7.94 1.84
C GLU A 173 11.28 6.54 1.37
N LEU A 174 10.36 5.85 0.71
CA LEU A 174 10.65 4.59 0.04
C LEU A 174 11.44 4.85 -1.23
N THR A 175 12.63 4.28 -1.34
CA THR A 175 13.50 4.46 -2.52
C THR A 175 13.33 3.33 -3.53
N ALA A 176 13.65 3.59 -4.81
CA ALA A 176 13.70 2.57 -5.85
C ALA A 176 14.69 1.44 -5.51
N GLY A 177 15.83 1.78 -4.89
CA GLY A 177 16.80 0.78 -4.44
C GLY A 177 16.22 -0.18 -3.41
N ARG A 178 15.45 0.34 -2.44
CA ARG A 178 14.79 -0.48 -1.43
C ARG A 178 13.70 -1.38 -2.03
N LEU A 179 12.94 -0.89 -3.00
CA LEU A 179 11.99 -1.72 -3.76
C LEU A 179 12.67 -2.87 -4.48
N ARG A 180 13.80 -2.61 -5.18
CA ARG A 180 14.56 -3.65 -5.90
C ARG A 180 15.12 -4.72 -4.97
N GLN A 181 15.59 -4.34 -3.78
CA GLN A 181 16.11 -5.29 -2.77
C GLN A 181 15.06 -6.28 -2.27
N HIS A 182 13.77 -5.96 -2.41
CA HIS A 182 12.65 -6.76 -1.95
C HIS A 182 11.78 -7.26 -3.12
N SER A 183 12.38 -7.61 -4.25
CA SER A 183 11.65 -8.21 -5.37
C SER A 183 11.14 -9.60 -5.00
N LEU A 184 9.88 -9.89 -5.39
CA LEU A 184 9.37 -11.26 -5.37
C LEU A 184 10.17 -12.16 -6.34
N PRO A 185 10.26 -13.48 -6.07
CA PRO A 185 10.84 -14.42 -7.02
C PRO A 185 10.07 -14.45 -8.34
N LEU A 186 10.70 -14.98 -9.40
CA LEU A 186 10.06 -15.11 -10.71
C LEU A 186 8.78 -15.92 -10.65
N GLU A 187 8.79 -16.99 -9.86
CA GLU A 187 7.67 -17.88 -9.64
C GLU A 187 7.46 -18.09 -8.15
N ILE A 188 6.22 -18.09 -7.74
CA ILE A 188 5.80 -18.40 -6.38
C ILE A 188 5.00 -19.70 -6.43
N ARG A 189 5.45 -20.67 -5.65
CA ARG A 189 4.87 -22.01 -5.60
C ARG A 189 4.40 -22.33 -4.18
N ASP A 190 3.36 -23.16 -4.08
CA ASP A 190 2.90 -23.68 -2.79
C ASP A 190 3.83 -24.80 -2.27
N GLY A 191 3.57 -25.26 -1.04
CA GLY A 191 4.34 -26.35 -0.40
C GLY A 191 4.29 -27.69 -1.14
N ARG A 192 3.44 -27.81 -2.19
CA ARG A 192 3.34 -28.99 -3.09
C ARG A 192 3.97 -28.72 -4.46
N GLY A 193 4.66 -27.60 -4.64
CA GLY A 193 5.32 -27.22 -5.87
C GLY A 193 4.40 -26.65 -6.97
N ARG A 194 3.10 -26.46 -6.70
CA ARG A 194 2.16 -25.89 -7.68
C ARG A 194 2.38 -24.40 -7.82
N LEU A 195 2.37 -23.91 -9.06
CA LEU A 195 2.50 -22.48 -9.34
C LEU A 195 1.28 -21.70 -8.81
N ILE A 196 1.54 -20.71 -7.94
CA ILE A 196 0.54 -19.76 -7.42
C ILE A 196 0.52 -18.52 -8.27
N ALA A 197 1.69 -17.94 -8.51
CA ALA A 197 1.87 -16.70 -9.27
C ALA A 197 3.22 -16.69 -9.98
N ALA A 198 3.31 -15.95 -11.08
CA ALA A 198 4.56 -15.73 -11.79
C ALA A 198 4.69 -14.27 -12.22
N ARG A 199 5.91 -13.74 -12.22
CA ARG A 199 6.17 -12.38 -12.68
C ARG A 199 5.71 -12.22 -14.13
N PRO A 200 4.83 -11.24 -14.43
CA PRO A 200 4.41 -10.96 -15.79
C PRO A 200 5.61 -10.59 -16.69
N ALA A 201 5.66 -11.12 -17.91
CA ALA A 201 6.74 -10.83 -18.85
C ALA A 201 6.97 -9.33 -19.10
N ILE A 202 5.88 -8.52 -19.06
CA ILE A 202 5.96 -7.06 -19.20
C ILE A 202 6.73 -6.38 -18.03
N TYR A 203 7.02 -7.09 -16.94
CA TYR A 203 7.84 -6.62 -15.81
C TYR A 203 9.26 -7.21 -15.87
N SER A 204 9.63 -7.82 -16.97
CA SER A 204 11.02 -8.18 -17.28
C SER A 204 11.70 -7.01 -18.00
N GLU A 205 13.01 -6.94 -17.90
CA GLU A 205 13.83 -5.92 -18.56
C GLU A 205 13.61 -5.87 -20.07
#